data_34906a288ffadfae2de551f86968d04d
#
_entry.id   34906a288ffadfae2de551f86968d04d
#
_cell.length_a   1.000
_cell.length_b   1.000
_cell.length_c   1.000
_cell.angle_alpha   90.00
_cell.angle_beta   90.00
_cell.angle_gamma   90.00
#
_symmetry.space_group_name_H-M   'P 1'
#
loop_
_entity.id
_entity.type
_entity.pdbx_description
1 polymer ?
#
loop_
_entity_poly.entity_id
_entity_poly.type
_entity_poly.pdbx_seq_one_letter_code
_entity_poly.pdbx_strand_id
1 'polypeptide(L)'
;IAWSPNDKKISFSHTTATGVELWVIDVALAKATRLTEATVNANIGSPFSWMNDNETILVKMLPKNRAALLDAKKDLPTGPIISNADGAKSQNRTYPDMLKNKNDEINFENIMTSELYKVNLNGTATLFKKADMYAGESFSPDGNYLMLTTIQKPFSYIVPLSRFPSK
;
A
#
# COMPACT_ATOMS: atom_id res chain seq x y z
N ILE A 1 -0.86 -10.00 -9.60
CA ILE A 1 -1.53 -10.41 -10.86
C ILE A 1 -3.02 -10.45 -10.59
N ALA A 2 -3.83 -9.86 -11.50
CA ALA A 2 -5.28 -9.90 -11.46
C ALA A 2 -5.87 -9.99 -12.87
N TRP A 3 -6.92 -10.79 -13.04
CA TRP A 3 -7.70 -10.87 -14.26
C TRP A 3 -8.69 -9.70 -14.37
N SER A 4 -8.93 -9.24 -15.60
CA SER A 4 -10.08 -8.37 -15.87
C SER A 4 -11.39 -9.14 -15.65
N PRO A 5 -12.50 -8.48 -15.29
CA PRO A 5 -13.79 -9.17 -15.03
C PRO A 5 -14.31 -10.02 -16.19
N ASN A 6 -13.90 -9.72 -17.43
CA ASN A 6 -14.27 -10.48 -18.63
C ASN A 6 -13.23 -11.51 -19.09
N ASP A 7 -12.22 -11.78 -18.27
CA ASP A 7 -11.14 -12.77 -18.51
C ASP A 7 -10.30 -12.56 -19.78
N LYS A 8 -10.35 -11.35 -20.39
CA LYS A 8 -9.61 -11.07 -21.62
C LYS A 8 -8.25 -10.43 -21.39
N LYS A 9 -8.01 -9.87 -20.20
CA LYS A 9 -6.77 -9.18 -19.87
C LYS A 9 -6.25 -9.58 -18.49
N ILE A 10 -4.93 -9.46 -18.33
CA ILE A 10 -4.25 -9.71 -17.06
C ILE A 10 -3.47 -8.46 -16.70
N SER A 11 -3.73 -7.88 -15.54
CA SER A 11 -2.89 -6.84 -14.95
C SER A 11 -1.85 -7.43 -14.01
N PHE A 12 -0.66 -6.86 -14.00
CA PHE A 12 0.42 -7.26 -13.10
C PHE A 12 1.33 -6.09 -12.75
N SER A 13 1.97 -6.19 -11.59
CA SER A 13 3.03 -5.27 -11.17
C SER A 13 4.39 -5.77 -11.68
N HIS A 14 5.19 -4.87 -12.23
CA HIS A 14 6.57 -5.11 -12.61
C HIS A 14 7.50 -4.26 -11.75
N THR A 15 8.36 -4.90 -10.97
CA THR A 15 9.35 -4.23 -10.12
C THR A 15 10.59 -3.91 -10.95
N THR A 16 10.97 -2.65 -10.94
CA THR A 16 12.16 -2.12 -11.60
C THR A 16 13.19 -1.66 -10.56
N ALA A 17 14.35 -1.20 -10.99
CA ALA A 17 15.36 -0.63 -10.10
C ALA A 17 14.88 0.68 -9.41
N THR A 18 13.90 1.37 -9.98
CA THR A 18 13.42 2.69 -9.51
C THR A 18 12.04 2.65 -8.85
N GLY A 19 11.33 1.52 -8.90
CA GLY A 19 10.00 1.39 -8.31
C GLY A 19 9.15 0.31 -8.98
N VAL A 20 7.85 0.43 -8.86
CA VAL A 20 6.88 -0.55 -9.37
C VAL A 20 6.00 0.09 -10.44
N GLU A 21 5.87 -0.59 -11.55
CA GLU A 21 5.02 -0.23 -12.69
C GLU A 21 3.77 -1.12 -12.74
N LEU A 22 2.69 -0.61 -13.30
CA LEU A 22 1.52 -1.39 -13.69
C LEU A 22 1.57 -1.72 -15.17
N TRP A 23 1.38 -2.98 -15.50
CA TRP A 23 1.31 -3.52 -16.85
C TRP A 23 0.02 -4.30 -17.08
N VAL A 24 -0.43 -4.36 -18.32
CA VAL A 24 -1.56 -5.20 -18.74
C VAL A 24 -1.16 -6.03 -19.94
N ILE A 25 -1.53 -7.31 -19.92
CA ILE A 25 -1.43 -8.23 -21.07
C ILE A 25 -2.82 -8.37 -21.68
N ASP A 26 -2.92 -8.17 -22.97
CA ASP A 26 -4.06 -8.66 -23.77
C ASP A 26 -3.80 -10.14 -24.11
N VAL A 27 -4.68 -11.01 -23.60
CA VAL A 27 -4.47 -12.46 -23.70
C VAL A 27 -4.58 -12.95 -25.14
N ALA A 28 -5.52 -12.41 -25.92
CA ALA A 28 -5.73 -12.82 -27.31
C ALA A 28 -4.58 -12.38 -28.23
N LEU A 29 -4.01 -11.20 -27.97
CA LEU A 29 -2.92 -10.63 -28.75
C LEU A 29 -1.54 -11.06 -28.24
N ALA A 30 -1.46 -11.69 -27.07
CA ALA A 30 -0.22 -12.00 -26.35
C ALA A 30 0.71 -10.77 -26.20
N LYS A 31 0.11 -9.57 -26.02
CA LYS A 31 0.82 -8.30 -25.98
C LYS A 31 0.74 -7.66 -24.60
N ALA A 32 1.90 -7.34 -24.02
CA ALA A 32 1.99 -6.58 -22.81
C ALA A 32 2.14 -5.08 -23.10
N THR A 33 1.46 -4.24 -22.31
CA THR A 33 1.51 -2.79 -22.40
C THR A 33 1.72 -2.20 -21.01
N ARG A 34 2.67 -1.28 -20.88
CA ARG A 34 2.89 -0.52 -19.63
C ARG A 34 1.82 0.56 -19.51
N LEU A 35 1.18 0.65 -18.35
CA LEU A 35 0.14 1.65 -18.07
C LEU A 35 0.64 2.79 -17.19
N THR A 36 1.63 2.54 -16.31
CA THR A 36 2.16 3.58 -15.42
C THR A 36 3.67 3.62 -15.46
N GLU A 37 4.23 4.76 -15.06
CA GLU A 37 5.63 4.84 -14.65
C GLU A 37 5.85 4.07 -13.34
N ALA A 38 7.10 4.02 -12.83
CA ALA A 38 7.48 3.31 -11.61
C ALA A 38 6.98 4.04 -10.33
N THR A 39 5.69 4.33 -10.28
CA THR A 39 5.03 5.13 -9.23
C THR A 39 3.99 4.36 -8.42
N VAL A 40 3.79 3.08 -8.70
CA VAL A 40 2.80 2.26 -7.99
C VAL A 40 3.28 1.98 -6.56
N ASN A 41 2.42 2.22 -5.57
CA ASN A 41 2.69 1.85 -4.19
C ASN A 41 2.27 0.40 -3.93
N ALA A 42 3.21 -0.51 -4.02
CA ALA A 42 3.01 -1.95 -3.78
C ALA A 42 3.54 -2.42 -2.41
N ASN A 43 3.69 -1.50 -1.44
CA ASN A 43 4.26 -1.87 -0.15
C ASN A 43 3.29 -2.68 0.72
N ILE A 44 1.98 -2.38 0.65
CA ILE A 44 0.99 -3.04 1.52
C ILE A 44 -0.30 -3.34 0.76
N GLY A 45 -0.76 -4.58 0.89
CA GLY A 45 -1.97 -5.08 0.25
C GLY A 45 -1.87 -5.15 -1.28
N SER A 46 -3.01 -5.25 -1.95
CA SER A 46 -3.06 -5.21 -3.41
C SER A 46 -2.79 -3.78 -3.90
N PRO A 47 -1.85 -3.56 -4.82
CA PRO A 47 -1.55 -2.23 -5.34
C PRO A 47 -2.57 -1.74 -6.38
N PHE A 48 -3.40 -2.61 -6.91
CA PHE A 48 -4.40 -2.28 -7.92
C PHE A 48 -5.56 -3.26 -7.94
N SER A 49 -6.71 -2.81 -8.46
CA SER A 49 -7.92 -3.62 -8.62
C SER A 49 -8.67 -3.20 -9.89
N TRP A 50 -9.17 -4.17 -10.68
CA TRP A 50 -10.00 -3.90 -11.84
C TRP A 50 -11.36 -3.32 -11.43
N MET A 51 -11.83 -2.34 -12.21
CA MET A 51 -13.23 -1.91 -12.17
C MET A 51 -14.08 -2.81 -13.09
N ASN A 52 -15.40 -2.83 -12.87
CA ASN A 52 -16.31 -3.72 -13.62
C ASN A 52 -16.47 -3.35 -15.11
N ASP A 53 -15.97 -2.18 -15.53
CA ASP A 53 -16.00 -1.73 -16.92
C ASP A 53 -15.00 -2.45 -17.84
N ASN A 54 -14.09 -3.28 -17.31
CA ASN A 54 -13.01 -3.97 -18.02
C ASN A 54 -11.97 -3.07 -18.69
N GLU A 55 -12.01 -1.77 -18.43
CA GLU A 55 -11.17 -0.76 -19.10
C GLU A 55 -10.40 0.11 -18.11
N THR A 56 -10.88 0.16 -16.86
CA THR A 56 -10.29 1.00 -15.81
C THR A 56 -9.73 0.14 -14.67
N ILE A 57 -8.57 0.51 -14.20
CA ILE A 57 -7.91 -0.09 -13.04
C ILE A 57 -7.77 0.99 -11.96
N LEU A 58 -8.23 0.69 -10.75
CA LEU A 58 -7.96 1.51 -9.57
C LEU A 58 -6.55 1.17 -9.07
N VAL A 59 -5.69 2.16 -8.91
CA VAL A 59 -4.27 1.99 -8.62
C VAL A 59 -3.86 2.84 -7.44
N LYS A 60 -3.13 2.25 -6.49
CA LYS A 60 -2.44 2.97 -5.41
C LYS A 60 -1.13 3.52 -5.95
N MET A 61 -0.98 4.84 -5.99
CA MET A 61 0.25 5.49 -6.43
C MET A 61 0.95 6.23 -5.30
N LEU A 62 2.26 6.32 -5.38
CA LEU A 62 3.07 7.11 -4.47
C LEU A 62 2.73 8.59 -4.64
N PRO A 63 2.46 9.35 -3.55
CA PRO A 63 2.28 10.79 -3.64
C PRO A 63 3.54 11.47 -4.21
N LYS A 64 3.37 12.44 -5.08
CA LYS A 64 4.49 13.17 -5.71
C LYS A 64 5.39 13.89 -4.70
N ASN A 65 4.81 14.31 -3.59
CA ASN A 65 5.50 15.02 -2.50
C ASN A 65 5.83 14.11 -1.32
N ARG A 66 5.92 12.80 -1.54
CA ARG A 66 6.27 11.83 -0.49
C ARG A 66 7.60 12.20 0.16
N ALA A 67 7.60 12.32 1.49
CA ALA A 67 8.83 12.56 2.25
C ALA A 67 9.78 11.36 2.17
N ALA A 68 11.09 11.63 2.25
CA ALA A 68 12.09 10.57 2.38
C ALA A 68 11.88 9.80 3.70
N LEU A 69 12.23 8.52 3.69
CA LEU A 69 12.20 7.73 4.91
C LEU A 69 13.31 8.19 5.86
N LEU A 70 12.98 8.24 7.14
CA LEU A 70 13.94 8.56 8.20
C LEU A 70 14.86 7.36 8.43
N ASP A 71 16.16 7.62 8.50
CA ASP A 71 17.16 6.60 8.80
C ASP A 71 17.43 6.57 10.31
N ALA A 72 16.94 5.52 10.98
CA ALA A 72 17.12 5.34 12.42
C ALA A 72 18.61 5.29 12.86
N LYS A 73 19.55 5.02 11.94
CA LYS A 73 20.99 5.03 12.23
C LYS A 73 21.57 6.43 12.39
N LYS A 74 20.84 7.46 11.93
CA LYS A 74 21.24 8.87 12.04
C LYS A 74 20.66 9.56 13.28
N ASP A 75 19.80 8.87 14.02
CA ASP A 75 19.21 9.43 15.22
C ASP A 75 20.15 9.31 16.40
N LEU A 76 20.16 10.35 17.26
CA LEU A 76 20.83 10.27 18.55
C LEU A 76 20.15 9.18 19.40
N PRO A 77 20.90 8.25 20.00
CA PRO A 77 20.34 7.28 20.91
C PRO A 77 19.58 7.98 22.04
N THR A 78 18.36 7.54 22.30
CA THR A 78 17.51 8.11 23.37
C THR A 78 18.00 7.80 24.80
N GLY A 79 19.20 7.23 24.93
CA GLY A 79 19.79 6.81 26.21
C GLY A 79 19.52 5.34 26.52
N PRO A 80 20.07 4.84 27.63
CA PRO A 80 19.86 3.45 28.02
C PRO A 80 18.40 3.19 28.38
N ILE A 81 17.83 2.11 27.83
CA ILE A 81 16.52 1.62 28.23
C ILE A 81 16.73 0.77 29.49
N ILE A 82 16.25 1.25 30.64
CA ILE A 82 16.25 0.47 31.88
C ILE A 82 14.91 -0.30 31.92
N SER A 83 14.98 -1.63 31.85
CA SER A 83 13.84 -2.48 32.13
C SER A 83 14.05 -3.19 33.47
N ASN A 84 13.15 -3.00 34.42
CA ASN A 84 13.12 -3.77 35.66
C ASN A 84 12.23 -5.00 35.43
N ALA A 85 12.80 -6.18 35.66
CA ALA A 85 12.03 -7.42 35.65
C ALA A 85 11.54 -7.69 37.09
N ASP A 86 10.27 -7.43 37.36
CA ASP A 86 9.64 -7.67 38.67
C ASP A 86 9.26 -9.15 38.88
N GLY A 87 9.97 -10.09 38.23
CA GLY A 87 9.72 -11.53 38.35
C GLY A 87 8.44 -12.02 37.63
N ALA A 88 7.69 -11.13 36.97
CA ALA A 88 6.54 -11.51 36.17
C ALA A 88 7.00 -12.24 34.89
N LYS A 89 6.48 -13.44 34.65
CA LYS A 89 6.70 -14.17 33.40
C LYS A 89 6.01 -13.41 32.26
N SER A 90 6.76 -12.59 31.52
CA SER A 90 6.29 -12.03 30.27
C SER A 90 6.31 -13.09 29.16
N GLN A 91 5.25 -13.15 28.36
CA GLN A 91 5.28 -13.97 27.14
C GLN A 91 6.31 -13.38 26.18
N ASN A 92 7.35 -14.16 25.86
CA ASN A 92 8.33 -13.82 24.81
C ASN A 92 7.70 -13.90 23.43
N ARG A 93 6.78 -12.98 23.12
CA ARG A 93 6.28 -12.79 21.77
C ARG A 93 7.05 -11.65 21.13
N THR A 94 8.06 -11.99 20.33
CA THR A 94 8.72 -11.04 19.46
C THR A 94 7.86 -10.86 18.20
N TYR A 95 7.24 -9.70 18.05
CA TYR A 95 6.58 -9.31 16.82
C TYR A 95 7.54 -8.38 16.06
N PRO A 96 8.13 -8.83 14.94
CA PRO A 96 9.09 -7.99 14.20
C PRO A 96 8.44 -6.79 13.51
N ASP A 97 7.13 -6.82 13.33
CA ASP A 97 6.32 -5.82 12.62
C ASP A 97 5.67 -4.78 13.55
N MET A 98 6.13 -4.65 14.79
CA MET A 98 5.65 -3.59 15.70
C MET A 98 6.43 -2.31 15.50
N LEU A 99 5.73 -1.17 15.60
CA LEU A 99 6.36 0.14 15.72
C LEU A 99 7.10 0.24 17.06
N LYS A 100 8.30 0.82 17.05
CA LYS A 100 9.18 0.92 18.22
C LYS A 100 9.32 2.34 18.75
N ASN A 101 9.20 3.31 17.87
CA ASN A 101 9.46 4.73 18.17
C ASN A 101 8.71 5.63 17.20
N LYS A 102 8.85 6.95 17.40
CA LYS A 102 8.19 7.97 16.57
C LYS A 102 8.66 7.97 15.11
N ASN A 103 9.92 7.63 14.85
CA ASN A 103 10.45 7.58 13.49
C ASN A 103 9.87 6.40 12.71
N ASP A 104 9.68 5.25 13.37
CA ASP A 104 8.97 4.11 12.78
C ASP A 104 7.53 4.49 12.41
N GLU A 105 6.86 5.26 13.27
CA GLU A 105 5.51 5.76 13.03
C GLU A 105 5.44 6.67 11.80
N ILE A 106 6.39 7.62 11.67
CA ILE A 106 6.51 8.51 10.52
C ILE A 106 6.83 7.72 9.25
N ASN A 107 7.77 6.78 9.33
CA ASN A 107 8.11 5.94 8.19
C ASN A 107 6.95 5.04 7.75
N PHE A 108 6.23 4.46 8.71
CA PHE A 108 5.03 3.67 8.43
C PHE A 108 3.98 4.51 7.70
N GLU A 109 3.67 5.71 8.17
CA GLU A 109 2.75 6.62 7.50
C GLU A 109 3.21 6.94 6.07
N ASN A 110 4.49 7.27 5.88
CA ASN A 110 5.07 7.55 4.56
C ASN A 110 4.98 6.34 3.60
N ILE A 111 5.16 5.11 4.13
CA ILE A 111 5.08 3.88 3.33
C ILE A 111 3.64 3.55 2.95
N MET A 112 2.72 3.70 3.91
CA MET A 112 1.30 3.37 3.74
C MET A 112 0.54 4.36 2.88
N THR A 113 0.93 5.64 2.90
CA THR A 113 0.20 6.70 2.22
C THR A 113 0.26 6.53 0.71
N SER A 114 -0.89 6.51 0.07
CA SER A 114 -1.07 6.42 -1.37
C SER A 114 -2.13 7.39 -1.84
N GLU A 115 -1.99 7.88 -3.06
CA GLU A 115 -3.09 8.48 -3.82
C GLU A 115 -3.78 7.38 -4.64
N LEU A 116 -5.11 7.42 -4.75
CA LEU A 116 -5.84 6.51 -5.63
C LEU A 116 -6.07 7.16 -6.99
N TYR A 117 -5.65 6.46 -8.04
CA TYR A 117 -5.86 6.86 -9.42
C TYR A 117 -6.74 5.85 -10.15
N LYS A 118 -7.58 6.35 -11.04
CA LYS A 118 -8.20 5.54 -12.10
C LYS A 118 -7.28 5.60 -13.32
N VAL A 119 -6.80 4.43 -13.75
CA VAL A 119 -5.89 4.29 -14.88
C VAL A 119 -6.60 3.51 -15.98
N ASN A 120 -6.73 4.13 -17.15
CA ASN A 120 -7.32 3.50 -18.32
C ASN A 120 -6.28 2.66 -19.08
N LEU A 121 -6.74 1.77 -19.94
CA LEU A 121 -5.87 0.90 -20.75
C LEU A 121 -4.98 1.66 -21.76
N ASN A 122 -5.28 2.92 -22.04
CA ASN A 122 -4.40 3.81 -22.82
C ASN A 122 -3.30 4.49 -21.99
N GLY A 123 -3.21 4.19 -20.68
CA GLY A 123 -2.23 4.77 -19.76
C GLY A 123 -2.64 6.12 -19.16
N THR A 124 -3.83 6.65 -19.47
CA THR A 124 -4.32 7.88 -18.87
C THR A 124 -4.67 7.64 -17.40
N ALA A 125 -4.02 8.38 -16.50
CA ALA A 125 -4.23 8.31 -15.06
C ALA A 125 -4.96 9.56 -14.56
N THR A 126 -6.09 9.38 -13.87
CA THR A 126 -6.88 10.46 -13.27
C THR A 126 -6.95 10.27 -11.77
N LEU A 127 -6.62 11.32 -11.00
CA LEU A 127 -6.72 11.28 -9.55
C LEU A 127 -8.18 11.04 -9.12
N PHE A 128 -8.41 9.99 -8.37
CA PHE A 128 -9.72 9.62 -7.85
C PHE A 128 -9.89 10.01 -6.37
N LYS A 129 -8.88 9.74 -5.54
CA LYS A 129 -8.85 10.12 -4.12
C LYS A 129 -7.48 10.66 -3.75
N LYS A 130 -7.49 11.68 -2.89
CA LYS A 130 -6.27 12.28 -2.32
C LYS A 130 -5.52 11.28 -1.46
N ALA A 131 -4.28 11.63 -1.13
CA ALA A 131 -3.39 10.82 -0.31
C ALA A 131 -4.00 10.47 1.05
N ASP A 132 -4.02 9.15 1.37
CA ASP A 132 -4.44 8.59 2.64
C ASP A 132 -3.83 7.18 2.79
N MET A 133 -3.95 6.58 3.97
CA MET A 133 -3.44 5.24 4.25
C MET A 133 -4.48 4.17 3.87
N TYR A 134 -4.62 3.91 2.58
CA TYR A 134 -5.58 2.92 2.06
C TYR A 134 -5.10 1.49 2.33
N ALA A 135 -5.78 0.80 3.25
CA ALA A 135 -5.51 -0.59 3.61
C ALA A 135 -6.21 -1.60 2.69
N GLY A 136 -7.37 -1.24 2.15
CA GLY A 136 -8.12 -2.12 1.26
C GLY A 136 -9.20 -1.40 0.47
N GLU A 137 -9.63 -2.05 -0.60
CA GLU A 137 -10.73 -1.64 -1.44
C GLU A 137 -11.62 -2.84 -1.78
N SER A 138 -12.94 -2.60 -1.87
CA SER A 138 -13.91 -3.62 -2.28
C SER A 138 -15.02 -2.99 -3.10
N PHE A 139 -15.24 -3.52 -4.28
CA PHE A 139 -16.35 -3.09 -5.14
C PHE A 139 -17.63 -3.85 -4.79
N SER A 140 -18.78 -3.16 -4.89
CA SER A 140 -20.07 -3.83 -4.86
C SER A 140 -20.22 -4.77 -6.06
N PRO A 141 -21.05 -5.83 -5.97
CA PRO A 141 -21.24 -6.78 -7.07
C PRO A 141 -21.68 -6.12 -8.38
N ASP A 142 -22.44 -5.04 -8.32
CA ASP A 142 -22.89 -4.25 -9.47
C ASP A 142 -21.88 -3.21 -9.93
N GLY A 143 -20.76 -3.03 -9.21
CA GLY A 143 -19.70 -2.06 -9.53
C GLY A 143 -20.04 -0.60 -9.25
N ASN A 144 -21.22 -0.30 -8.72
CA ASN A 144 -21.69 1.08 -8.51
C ASN A 144 -21.09 1.73 -7.26
N TYR A 145 -20.67 0.93 -6.29
CA TYR A 145 -20.11 1.40 -5.03
C TYR A 145 -18.70 0.85 -4.80
N LEU A 146 -17.89 1.67 -4.17
CA LEU A 146 -16.53 1.30 -3.72
C LEU A 146 -16.43 1.56 -2.23
N MET A 147 -16.18 0.50 -1.47
CA MET A 147 -15.81 0.58 -0.06
C MET A 147 -14.29 0.72 0.04
N LEU A 148 -13.83 1.75 0.74
CA LEU A 148 -12.43 1.98 1.04
C LEU A 148 -12.19 1.80 2.53
N THR A 149 -11.15 1.07 2.86
CA THR A 149 -10.69 0.87 4.23
C THR A 149 -9.42 1.68 4.43
N THR A 150 -9.37 2.51 5.47
CA THR A 150 -8.19 3.32 5.80
C THR A 150 -7.68 3.03 7.20
N ILE A 151 -6.37 3.14 7.40
CA ILE A 151 -5.74 3.11 8.70
C ILE A 151 -5.68 4.53 9.24
N GLN A 152 -5.98 4.72 10.53
CA GLN A 152 -5.98 6.04 11.16
C GLN A 152 -5.13 6.06 12.43
N LYS A 153 -4.61 7.25 12.76
CA LYS A 153 -3.93 7.51 14.03
C LYS A 153 -4.92 7.58 15.20
N PRO A 154 -4.47 7.30 16.44
CA PRO A 154 -3.10 6.96 16.83
C PRO A 154 -2.75 5.51 16.52
N PHE A 155 -1.47 5.27 16.14
CA PHE A 155 -0.97 3.91 15.93
C PHE A 155 -0.61 3.25 17.26
N SER A 156 -0.62 1.91 17.27
CA SER A 156 -0.26 1.13 18.45
C SER A 156 1.19 0.68 18.37
N TYR A 157 1.86 0.68 19.53
CA TYR A 157 3.21 0.10 19.70
C TYR A 157 3.18 -1.31 20.29
N ILE A 158 2.00 -1.81 20.65
CA ILE A 158 1.81 -3.12 21.29
C ILE A 158 0.99 -4.09 20.42
N VAL A 159 0.48 -3.62 19.28
CA VAL A 159 -0.26 -4.42 18.31
C VAL A 159 0.51 -4.44 17.00
N PRO A 160 0.71 -5.61 16.37
CA PRO A 160 1.35 -5.70 15.04
C PRO A 160 0.61 -4.87 13.98
N LEU A 161 1.34 -4.36 12.99
CA LEU A 161 0.79 -3.55 11.90
C LEU A 161 -0.38 -4.24 11.18
N SER A 162 -0.29 -5.58 11.02
CA SER A 162 -1.33 -6.41 10.41
C SER A 162 -2.66 -6.47 11.18
N ARG A 163 -2.69 -5.97 12.41
CA ARG A 163 -3.86 -5.95 13.30
C ARG A 163 -4.29 -4.54 13.70
N PHE A 164 -3.79 -3.52 13.04
CA PHE A 164 -4.23 -2.15 13.30
C PHE A 164 -5.71 -2.00 13.00
N PRO A 165 -6.45 -1.29 13.86
CA PRO A 165 -7.84 -0.94 13.57
C PRO A 165 -7.94 -0.19 12.24
N SER A 166 -8.84 -0.63 11.38
CA SER A 166 -9.12 0.02 10.08
C SER A 166 -10.59 0.45 10.06
N LYS A 167 -10.86 1.59 9.46
CA LYS A 167 -12.21 2.14 9.24
C LYS A 167 -12.52 2.17 7.76
#